data_d80f071d83c06ec095638ea2abe5691d
#
_entry.id   d80f071d83c06ec095638ea2abe5691d
#
_cell.length_a   1.000
_cell.length_b   1.000
_cell.length_c   1.000
_cell.angle_alpha   90.00
_cell.angle_beta   90.00
_cell.angle_gamma   90.00
#
_symmetry.space_group_name_H-M   'P 1'
#
loop_
_entity.id
_entity.type
_entity.pdbx_description
1 polymer ?
#
loop_
_entity_poly.entity_id
_entity_poly.type
_entity_poly.pdbx_seq_one_letter_code
_entity_poly.pdbx_strand_id
1 'polypeptide(L)'
;MPRIPVNDFTNQFLIAMPSAHEGTFAGTVIYMCEHNENGALGLVINKPIDINLKNLFEKVELSLDREDLAGVPVYFGGPVQTERGFVLHERLGGSEGEGGHYNSSLQIAGGLEMTTSKDVLEALSNGAGPKKILITLGYSGWGAGQLEDEMGRNSWINVGAEPGIIFDTPVEQRYDKALLLLGIDVRMLSQDAGHA
;
A
#
# COMPACT_ATOMS: atom_id res chain seq x y z
N MET A 1 -22.67 -6.58 26.29
CA MET A 1 -22.80 -7.01 24.89
C MET A 1 -21.48 -7.58 24.40
N PRO A 2 -21.49 -8.83 23.94
CA PRO A 2 -20.28 -9.34 23.33
C PRO A 2 -19.97 -8.48 22.08
N ARG A 3 -18.76 -7.92 22.06
CA ARG A 3 -18.28 -7.23 20.87
C ARG A 3 -18.09 -8.29 19.79
N ILE A 4 -18.74 -8.11 18.65
CA ILE A 4 -18.42 -8.92 17.48
C ILE A 4 -16.96 -8.65 17.14
N PRO A 5 -16.10 -9.69 17.12
CA PRO A 5 -14.70 -9.44 16.75
C PRO A 5 -14.67 -8.85 15.34
N VAL A 6 -14.15 -7.64 15.24
CA VAL A 6 -13.89 -7.02 13.97
C VAL A 6 -12.75 -7.81 13.33
N ASN A 7 -12.96 -8.37 12.16
CA ASN A 7 -11.87 -8.98 11.42
C ASN A 7 -10.83 -7.91 11.16
N ASP A 8 -9.61 -8.14 11.63
CA ASP A 8 -8.52 -7.20 11.44
C ASP A 8 -7.84 -7.49 10.11
N PHE A 9 -7.98 -6.59 9.15
CA PHE A 9 -7.37 -6.72 7.83
C PHE A 9 -5.98 -6.07 7.73
N THR A 10 -5.41 -5.60 8.83
CA THR A 10 -4.06 -5.05 8.88
C THR A 10 -3.05 -6.06 8.32
N ASN A 11 -2.08 -5.57 7.55
CA ASN A 11 -1.07 -6.40 6.89
C ASN A 11 -1.66 -7.41 5.90
N GLN A 12 -2.77 -7.05 5.27
CA GLN A 12 -3.37 -7.83 4.21
C GLN A 12 -3.49 -7.00 2.94
N PHE A 13 -3.60 -7.67 1.81
CA PHE A 13 -4.02 -7.03 0.57
C PHE A 13 -5.54 -7.07 0.46
N LEU A 14 -6.11 -5.96 0.02
CA LEU A 14 -7.47 -5.93 -0.51
C LEU A 14 -7.39 -5.82 -2.02
N ILE A 15 -7.96 -6.79 -2.70
CA ILE A 15 -7.96 -6.86 -4.15
C ILE A 15 -9.35 -6.48 -4.64
N ALA A 16 -9.43 -5.45 -5.49
CA ALA A 16 -10.71 -5.01 -6.02
C ALA A 16 -11.30 -6.07 -6.94
N MET A 17 -12.55 -6.45 -6.66
CA MET A 17 -13.26 -7.36 -7.55
C MET A 17 -13.59 -6.65 -8.87
N PRO A 18 -13.32 -7.27 -10.03
CA PRO A 18 -13.50 -6.60 -11.32
C PRO A 18 -14.91 -6.06 -11.56
N SER A 19 -15.92 -6.74 -11.03
CA SER A 19 -17.32 -6.36 -11.22
C SER A 19 -17.84 -5.36 -10.19
N ALA A 20 -17.09 -5.11 -9.10
CA ALA A 20 -17.58 -4.32 -7.97
C ALA A 20 -17.07 -2.89 -7.96
N HIS A 21 -16.04 -2.58 -8.76
CA HIS A 21 -15.41 -1.26 -8.76
C HIS A 21 -15.29 -0.70 -10.15
N GLU A 22 -15.68 0.56 -10.28
CA GLU A 22 -15.44 1.38 -11.45
C GLU A 22 -14.64 2.61 -11.02
N GLY A 23 -13.93 3.23 -11.97
CA GLY A 23 -13.19 4.46 -11.70
C GLY A 23 -11.95 4.23 -10.85
N THR A 24 -11.84 4.99 -9.76
CA THR A 24 -10.61 5.11 -8.96
C THR A 24 -10.07 3.78 -8.44
N PHE A 25 -10.93 2.88 -7.99
CA PHE A 25 -10.51 1.61 -7.39
C PHE A 25 -10.55 0.41 -8.32
N ALA A 26 -10.91 0.60 -9.58
CA ALA A 26 -10.92 -0.50 -10.55
C ALA A 26 -9.50 -1.07 -10.73
N GLY A 27 -9.37 -2.39 -10.59
CA GLY A 27 -8.09 -3.07 -10.78
C GLY A 27 -7.03 -2.78 -9.73
N THR A 28 -7.41 -2.27 -8.55
CA THR A 28 -6.44 -1.93 -7.50
C THR A 28 -6.14 -3.08 -6.58
N VAL A 29 -4.90 -3.08 -6.07
CA VAL A 29 -4.49 -3.84 -4.89
C VAL A 29 -4.15 -2.81 -3.82
N ILE A 30 -4.73 -2.94 -2.64
CA ILE A 30 -4.50 -2.05 -1.51
C ILE A 30 -3.78 -2.81 -0.41
N TYR A 31 -2.68 -2.25 0.10
CA TYR A 31 -2.01 -2.76 1.29
C TYR A 31 -2.60 -2.10 2.52
N MET A 32 -3.13 -2.91 3.45
CA MET A 32 -3.80 -2.40 4.64
C MET A 32 -2.79 -2.10 5.73
N CYS A 33 -2.64 -0.82 6.03
CA CYS A 33 -1.71 -0.32 7.05
C CYS A 33 -2.32 -0.35 8.45
N GLU A 34 -3.62 -0.11 8.56
CA GLU A 34 -4.33 -0.07 9.84
C GLU A 34 -5.79 -0.42 9.64
N HIS A 35 -6.34 -1.20 10.56
CA HIS A 35 -7.77 -1.49 10.60
C HIS A 35 -8.20 -1.73 12.05
N ASN A 36 -9.22 -1.02 12.48
CA ASN A 36 -9.79 -1.15 13.81
C ASN A 36 -11.27 -0.71 13.79
N GLU A 37 -11.87 -0.64 14.97
CA GLU A 37 -13.29 -0.25 15.13
C GLU A 37 -13.58 1.19 14.69
N ASN A 38 -12.56 2.05 14.59
CA ASN A 38 -12.69 3.44 14.18
C ASN A 38 -12.56 3.64 12.67
N GLY A 39 -12.17 2.62 11.94
CA GLY A 39 -12.00 2.67 10.49
C GLY A 39 -10.77 1.94 10.00
N ALA A 40 -10.35 2.27 8.80
CA ALA A 40 -9.21 1.62 8.16
C ALA A 40 -8.43 2.59 7.27
N LEU A 41 -7.16 2.29 7.10
CA LEU A 41 -6.26 3.05 6.23
C LEU A 41 -5.43 2.07 5.40
N GLY A 42 -5.37 2.29 4.10
CA GLY A 42 -4.57 1.49 3.19
C GLY A 42 -3.94 2.32 2.08
N LEU A 43 -2.99 1.72 1.39
CA LEU A 43 -2.30 2.34 0.27
C LEU A 43 -2.47 1.48 -0.99
N VAL A 44 -2.94 2.08 -2.07
CA VAL A 44 -2.93 1.42 -3.38
C VAL A 44 -1.48 1.23 -3.81
N ILE A 45 -1.11 0.02 -4.21
CA ILE A 45 0.30 -0.31 -4.51
C ILE A 45 0.58 -0.54 -5.99
N ASN A 46 -0.42 -0.46 -6.86
CA ASN A 46 -0.27 -0.82 -8.27
C ASN A 46 -0.79 0.24 -9.26
N LYS A 47 -0.87 1.49 -8.83
CA LYS A 47 -1.27 2.60 -9.71
C LYS A 47 -0.19 3.67 -9.74
N PRO A 48 0.80 3.57 -10.65
CA PRO A 48 1.82 4.61 -10.76
C PRO A 48 1.24 5.90 -11.35
N ILE A 49 1.81 7.02 -10.93
CA ILE A 49 1.51 8.34 -11.52
C ILE A 49 2.67 8.80 -12.40
N ASP A 50 2.52 9.93 -13.08
CA ASP A 50 3.47 10.40 -14.11
C ASP A 50 4.75 11.03 -13.55
N ILE A 51 5.04 10.89 -12.26
CA ILE A 51 6.30 11.37 -11.68
C ILE A 51 7.07 10.19 -11.06
N ASN A 52 8.41 10.32 -11.07
CA ASN A 52 9.28 9.38 -10.41
C ASN A 52 9.82 9.97 -9.10
N LEU A 53 10.61 9.19 -8.35
CA LEU A 53 11.15 9.65 -7.08
C LEU A 53 12.10 10.83 -7.25
N LYS A 54 12.86 10.88 -8.34
CA LYS A 54 13.72 12.04 -8.62
C LYS A 54 12.90 13.31 -8.74
N ASN A 55 11.79 13.26 -9.49
CA ASN A 55 10.89 14.41 -9.63
C ASN A 55 10.28 14.83 -8.29
N LEU A 56 9.86 13.86 -7.48
CA LEU A 56 9.30 14.14 -6.16
C LEU A 56 10.31 14.82 -5.25
N PHE A 57 11.55 14.33 -5.24
CA PHE A 57 12.61 14.89 -4.40
C PHE A 57 12.95 16.31 -4.83
N GLU A 58 12.98 16.60 -6.14
CA GLU A 58 13.16 17.96 -6.66
C GLU A 58 12.08 18.92 -6.15
N LYS A 59 10.83 18.46 -6.08
CA LYS A 59 9.71 19.28 -5.61
C LYS A 59 9.82 19.64 -4.12
N VAL A 60 10.44 18.80 -3.33
CA VAL A 60 10.65 19.05 -1.88
C VAL A 60 12.04 19.60 -1.61
N GLU A 61 12.75 20.01 -2.64
CA GLU A 61 14.07 20.64 -2.56
C GLU A 61 15.14 19.73 -1.94
N LEU A 62 15.07 18.42 -2.22
CA LEU A 62 16.06 17.44 -1.82
C LEU A 62 16.70 16.81 -3.06
N SER A 63 17.99 16.51 -2.97
CA SER A 63 18.65 15.69 -3.98
C SER A 63 18.48 14.22 -3.61
N LEU A 64 18.42 13.34 -4.60
CA LEU A 64 18.31 11.90 -4.36
C LEU A 64 19.63 11.22 -4.72
N ASP A 65 20.40 10.85 -3.70
CA ASP A 65 21.70 10.20 -3.85
C ASP A 65 21.62 8.68 -4.02
N ARG A 66 20.44 8.16 -4.33
CA ARG A 66 20.24 6.74 -4.57
C ARG A 66 19.81 6.55 -6.01
N GLU A 67 20.76 6.18 -6.87
CA GLU A 67 20.52 5.95 -8.30
C GLU A 67 19.55 4.79 -8.54
N ASP A 68 19.55 3.81 -7.66
CA ASP A 68 18.63 2.67 -7.73
C ASP A 68 17.16 3.09 -7.60
N LEU A 69 16.88 4.23 -6.97
CA LEU A 69 15.53 4.73 -6.73
C LEU A 69 15.11 5.84 -7.69
N ALA A 70 16.05 6.47 -8.40
CA ALA A 70 15.77 7.69 -9.17
C ALA A 70 14.65 7.53 -10.19
N GLY A 71 14.60 6.40 -10.88
CA GLY A 71 13.59 6.12 -11.91
C GLY A 71 12.34 5.41 -11.39
N VAL A 72 12.28 5.10 -10.08
CA VAL A 72 11.14 4.41 -9.50
C VAL A 72 9.92 5.35 -9.49
N PRO A 73 8.74 4.88 -9.94
CA PRO A 73 7.57 5.75 -9.95
C PRO A 73 7.05 6.06 -8.56
N VAL A 74 6.38 7.19 -8.44
CA VAL A 74 5.50 7.50 -7.31
C VAL A 74 4.13 6.93 -7.62
N TYR A 75 3.44 6.43 -6.62
CA TYR A 75 2.16 5.75 -6.80
C TYR A 75 1.00 6.60 -6.27
N PHE A 76 -0.16 6.41 -6.88
CA PHE A 76 -1.41 6.90 -6.34
C PHE A 76 -1.83 5.95 -5.22
N GLY A 77 -1.84 6.43 -3.98
CA GLY A 77 -2.17 5.61 -2.81
C GLY A 77 -3.64 5.60 -2.42
N GLY A 78 -4.40 6.56 -2.93
CA GLY A 78 -5.83 6.70 -2.68
C GLY A 78 -6.30 8.14 -2.83
N PRO A 79 -7.61 8.38 -2.74
CA PRO A 79 -8.20 9.69 -3.00
C PRO A 79 -8.14 10.66 -1.83
N VAL A 80 -7.66 10.24 -0.65
CA VAL A 80 -7.61 11.09 0.54
C VAL A 80 -6.24 11.73 0.66
N GLN A 81 -6.18 13.02 0.93
CA GLN A 81 -4.92 13.79 1.08
C GLN A 81 -3.91 13.53 -0.05
N THR A 82 -4.35 13.69 -1.27
CA THR A 82 -3.56 13.37 -2.47
C THR A 82 -2.29 14.20 -2.65
N GLU A 83 -2.13 15.27 -1.88
CA GLU A 83 -0.93 16.10 -1.88
C GLU A 83 0.12 15.61 -0.88
N ARG A 84 -0.25 14.68 0.01
CA ARG A 84 0.64 14.20 1.07
C ARG A 84 1.30 12.91 0.64
N GLY A 85 2.61 12.81 0.93
CA GLY A 85 3.39 11.61 0.69
C GLY A 85 3.32 10.62 1.83
N PHE A 86 3.22 9.35 1.47
CA PHE A 86 3.24 8.22 2.41
C PHE A 86 4.34 7.27 1.96
N VAL A 87 5.26 6.96 2.85
CA VAL A 87 6.40 6.09 2.53
C VAL A 87 6.20 4.77 3.27
N LEU A 88 5.97 3.72 2.50
CA LEU A 88 5.89 2.35 3.02
C LEU A 88 7.28 1.74 2.89
N HIS A 89 7.80 1.16 3.97
CA HIS A 89 9.15 0.63 3.99
C HIS A 89 9.30 -0.49 5.02
N GLU A 90 10.40 -1.22 4.93
CA GLU A 90 10.75 -2.20 5.94
C GLU A 90 11.11 -1.50 7.25
N ARG A 91 10.83 -2.18 8.36
CA ARG A 91 11.24 -1.71 9.68
C ARG A 91 12.75 -1.55 9.74
N LEU A 92 13.20 -0.39 10.23
CA LEU A 92 14.62 -0.14 10.44
C LEU A 92 15.07 -0.75 11.77
N GLY A 93 16.16 -1.52 11.76
CA GLY A 93 16.70 -2.18 12.94
C GLY A 93 15.96 -3.46 13.29
N GLY A 94 16.68 -4.47 13.72
CA GLY A 94 16.17 -5.83 13.92
C GLY A 94 15.38 -6.08 15.20
N SER A 95 15.14 -5.07 16.05
CA SER A 95 14.42 -5.28 17.30
C SER A 95 13.58 -4.07 17.69
N GLU A 96 12.43 -4.37 18.28
CA GLU A 96 11.54 -3.35 18.81
C GLU A 96 12.28 -2.48 19.83
N GLY A 97 12.25 -1.18 19.64
CA GLY A 97 12.76 -0.21 20.59
C GLY A 97 14.17 0.28 20.36
N GLU A 98 14.93 -0.26 19.42
CA GLU A 98 16.24 0.30 19.07
C GLU A 98 16.11 1.29 17.93
N GLY A 99 16.44 2.50 18.24
CA GLY A 99 16.56 3.72 17.44
C GLY A 99 16.37 3.66 15.93
N GLY A 100 15.94 4.70 15.32
CA GLY A 100 15.77 4.77 13.88
C GLY A 100 14.32 4.92 13.48
N HIS A 101 13.46 5.32 14.41
CA HIS A 101 12.09 5.68 14.04
C HIS A 101 12.07 7.11 13.53
N TYR A 102 11.39 7.30 12.41
CA TYR A 102 11.09 8.63 11.90
C TYR A 102 10.00 9.27 12.76
N ASN A 103 9.91 10.60 12.72
CA ASN A 103 9.05 11.37 13.60
C ASN A 103 7.57 11.00 13.53
N SER A 104 7.09 10.64 12.34
CA SER A 104 5.69 10.24 12.14
C SER A 104 5.65 8.90 11.42
N SER A 105 5.75 7.82 12.17
CA SER A 105 5.73 6.46 11.65
C SER A 105 4.66 5.62 12.32
N LEU A 106 3.94 4.85 11.52
CA LEU A 106 3.02 3.83 11.98
C LEU A 106 3.68 2.46 11.80
N GLN A 107 3.88 1.74 12.90
CA GLN A 107 4.37 0.37 12.83
C GLN A 107 3.21 -0.57 12.46
N ILE A 108 3.41 -1.35 11.42
CA ILE A 108 2.39 -2.27 10.93
C ILE A 108 2.74 -3.68 11.38
N ALA A 109 1.75 -4.40 11.91
CA ALA A 109 1.95 -5.80 12.25
C ALA A 109 2.42 -6.56 11.01
N GLY A 110 3.52 -7.32 11.12
CA GLY A 110 4.10 -8.03 9.97
C GLY A 110 5.46 -7.50 9.51
N GLY A 111 5.95 -6.41 10.10
CA GLY A 111 7.33 -5.95 9.91
C GLY A 111 7.52 -4.74 8.99
N LEU A 112 6.45 -4.13 8.53
CA LEU A 112 6.53 -2.90 7.74
C LEU A 112 6.20 -1.67 8.58
N GLU A 113 6.59 -0.51 8.08
CA GLU A 113 6.26 0.79 8.64
C GLU A 113 5.78 1.73 7.55
N MET A 114 4.88 2.62 7.91
CA MET A 114 4.45 3.71 7.04
C MET A 114 4.85 5.03 7.68
N THR A 115 5.66 5.82 6.99
CA THR A 115 6.17 7.10 7.49
C THR A 115 5.59 8.25 6.69
N THR A 116 5.15 9.30 7.39
CA THR A 116 4.59 10.50 6.76
C THR A 116 5.43 11.74 7.00
N SER A 117 6.47 11.65 7.81
CA SER A 117 7.36 12.77 8.11
C SER A 117 8.50 12.90 7.08
N LYS A 118 8.99 14.11 6.91
CA LYS A 118 10.02 14.42 5.90
C LYS A 118 11.37 13.77 6.17
N ASP A 119 11.64 13.38 7.40
CA ASP A 119 12.95 12.82 7.81
C ASP A 119 13.31 11.53 7.08
N VAL A 120 12.32 10.72 6.67
CA VAL A 120 12.60 9.54 5.84
C VAL A 120 13.11 9.96 4.45
N LEU A 121 12.56 11.03 3.88
CA LEU A 121 13.03 11.56 2.61
C LEU A 121 14.42 12.15 2.74
N GLU A 122 14.71 12.83 3.84
CA GLU A 122 16.04 13.37 4.12
C GLU A 122 17.08 12.25 4.24
N ALA A 123 16.75 11.15 4.89
CA ALA A 123 17.62 9.98 4.97
C ALA A 123 17.90 9.40 3.58
N LEU A 124 16.87 9.22 2.77
CA LEU A 124 17.03 8.74 1.39
C LEU A 124 17.85 9.71 0.54
N SER A 125 17.67 11.01 0.74
CA SER A 125 18.44 12.07 0.07
C SER A 125 19.94 11.94 0.32
N ASN A 126 20.31 11.51 1.51
CA ASN A 126 21.72 11.35 1.93
C ASN A 126 22.29 9.96 1.59
N GLY A 127 21.60 9.17 0.80
CA GLY A 127 22.03 7.82 0.45
C GLY A 127 21.77 6.76 1.51
N ALA A 128 21.11 7.15 2.61
CA ALA A 128 20.74 6.26 3.71
C ALA A 128 19.26 5.85 3.59
N GLY A 129 18.64 5.48 4.69
CA GLY A 129 17.23 5.12 4.75
C GLY A 129 16.96 3.66 4.40
N PRO A 130 15.68 3.29 4.32
CA PRO A 130 15.28 1.91 4.02
C PRO A 130 15.75 1.47 2.63
N LYS A 131 16.09 0.20 2.48
CA LYS A 131 16.49 -0.37 1.18
C LYS A 131 15.31 -0.52 0.25
N LYS A 132 14.17 -0.93 0.79
CA LYS A 132 12.96 -1.17 0.02
C LYS A 132 11.90 -0.19 0.45
N ILE A 133 11.40 0.59 -0.51
CA ILE A 133 10.40 1.61 -0.28
C ILE A 133 9.35 1.60 -1.37
N LEU A 134 8.15 2.05 -1.00
CA LEU A 134 7.10 2.42 -1.92
C LEU A 134 6.57 3.77 -1.45
N ILE A 135 6.60 4.77 -2.33
CA ILE A 135 6.08 6.10 -2.00
C ILE A 135 4.79 6.33 -2.75
N THR A 136 3.75 6.72 -2.01
CA THR A 136 2.47 7.08 -2.59
C THR A 136 2.12 8.52 -2.29
N LEU A 137 1.28 9.10 -3.13
CA LEU A 137 0.56 10.33 -2.82
C LEU A 137 -0.88 9.95 -2.52
N GLY A 138 -1.37 10.41 -1.36
CA GLY A 138 -2.70 10.06 -0.89
C GLY A 138 -2.79 8.67 -0.27
N TYR A 139 -3.93 8.42 0.34
CA TYR A 139 -4.23 7.12 0.93
C TYR A 139 -5.70 6.76 0.70
N SER A 140 -6.03 5.50 0.94
CA SER A 140 -7.39 4.99 0.91
C SER A 140 -7.90 4.88 2.35
N GLY A 141 -9.06 5.45 2.63
CA GLY A 141 -9.61 5.49 3.97
C GLY A 141 -11.03 4.94 4.03
N TRP A 142 -11.35 4.30 5.13
CA TRP A 142 -12.69 3.81 5.45
C TRP A 142 -13.09 4.30 6.82
N GLY A 143 -14.32 4.78 6.94
CA GLY A 143 -14.89 5.12 8.25
C GLY A 143 -15.22 3.87 9.06
N ALA A 144 -15.63 4.06 10.30
CA ALA A 144 -15.99 2.97 11.20
C ALA A 144 -17.06 2.07 10.56
N GLY A 145 -16.77 0.78 10.44
CA GLY A 145 -17.69 -0.22 9.88
C GLY A 145 -17.83 -0.21 8.36
N GLN A 146 -17.24 0.77 7.67
CA GLN A 146 -17.39 0.88 6.22
C GLN A 146 -16.69 -0.27 5.48
N LEU A 147 -15.46 -0.61 5.88
CA LEU A 147 -14.73 -1.69 5.23
C LEU A 147 -15.45 -3.03 5.43
N GLU A 148 -15.92 -3.29 6.64
CA GLU A 148 -16.67 -4.51 6.96
C GLU A 148 -17.92 -4.63 6.09
N ASP A 149 -18.62 -3.53 5.85
CA ASP A 149 -19.80 -3.49 5.00
C ASP A 149 -19.44 -3.80 3.55
N GLU A 150 -18.36 -3.20 3.03
CA GLU A 150 -17.88 -3.47 1.67
C GLU A 150 -17.41 -4.91 1.50
N MET A 151 -16.74 -5.48 2.52
CA MET A 151 -16.35 -6.89 2.51
C MET A 151 -17.58 -7.80 2.49
N GLY A 152 -18.63 -7.45 3.23
CA GLY A 152 -19.89 -8.18 3.23
C GLY A 152 -20.60 -8.17 1.88
N ARG A 153 -20.35 -7.17 1.05
CA ARG A 153 -20.89 -7.06 -0.31
C ARG A 153 -19.95 -7.66 -1.37
N ASN A 154 -18.88 -8.30 -0.96
CA ASN A 154 -17.89 -8.90 -1.86
C ASN A 154 -17.22 -7.87 -2.81
N SER A 155 -17.08 -6.63 -2.35
CA SER A 155 -16.38 -5.58 -3.12
C SER A 155 -14.88 -5.82 -3.18
N TRP A 156 -14.34 -6.49 -2.19
CA TRP A 156 -12.91 -6.77 -2.04
C TRP A 156 -12.68 -8.22 -1.69
N ILE A 157 -11.56 -8.78 -2.18
CA ILE A 157 -11.03 -10.04 -1.69
C ILE A 157 -9.81 -9.72 -0.83
N ASN A 158 -9.69 -10.33 0.34
CA ASN A 158 -8.54 -10.15 1.21
C ASN A 158 -7.63 -11.37 1.21
N VAL A 159 -6.33 -11.12 1.34
CA VAL A 159 -5.30 -12.15 1.46
C VAL A 159 -4.12 -11.59 2.24
N GLY A 160 -3.41 -12.44 2.98
CA GLY A 160 -2.20 -12.01 3.69
C GLY A 160 -1.18 -11.37 2.74
N ALA A 161 -0.63 -10.21 3.11
CA ALA A 161 0.29 -9.49 2.26
C ALA A 161 1.67 -10.16 2.20
N GLU A 162 2.30 -10.06 1.04
CA GLU A 162 3.71 -10.43 0.85
C GLU A 162 4.51 -9.20 0.45
N PRO A 163 5.53 -8.83 1.25
CA PRO A 163 6.37 -7.66 0.93
C PRO A 163 7.00 -7.72 -0.46
N GLY A 164 7.35 -8.92 -0.95
CA GLY A 164 7.90 -9.08 -2.29
C GLY A 164 6.98 -8.59 -3.40
N ILE A 165 5.67 -8.67 -3.21
CA ILE A 165 4.71 -8.15 -4.19
C ILE A 165 4.70 -6.62 -4.16
N ILE A 166 4.88 -6.02 -2.99
CA ILE A 166 4.90 -4.56 -2.85
C ILE A 166 6.17 -3.97 -3.46
N PHE A 167 7.33 -4.54 -3.14
CA PHE A 167 8.62 -3.93 -3.41
C PHE A 167 9.38 -4.51 -4.60
N ASP A 168 9.20 -5.78 -4.90
CA ASP A 168 10.06 -6.49 -5.87
C ASP A 168 9.34 -6.93 -7.14
N THR A 169 8.01 -6.87 -7.16
CA THR A 169 7.21 -7.29 -8.31
C THR A 169 6.95 -6.11 -9.25
N PRO A 170 7.17 -6.27 -10.57
CA PRO A 170 6.78 -5.24 -11.52
C PRO A 170 5.32 -4.83 -11.34
N VAL A 171 5.05 -3.52 -11.47
CA VAL A 171 3.75 -2.96 -11.14
C VAL A 171 2.61 -3.62 -11.92
N GLU A 172 2.83 -3.92 -13.19
CA GLU A 172 1.83 -4.54 -14.07
C GLU A 172 1.51 -5.99 -13.70
N GLN A 173 2.31 -6.61 -12.84
CA GLN A 173 2.10 -7.99 -12.38
C GLN A 173 1.55 -8.07 -10.95
N ARG A 174 1.49 -6.97 -10.23
CA ARG A 174 1.11 -6.98 -8.80
C ARG A 174 -0.31 -7.48 -8.56
N TYR A 175 -1.26 -7.07 -9.41
CA TYR A 175 -2.63 -7.53 -9.30
C TYR A 175 -2.73 -9.04 -9.48
N ASP A 176 -2.14 -9.57 -10.54
CA ASP A 176 -2.16 -11.00 -10.83
C ASP A 176 -1.44 -11.81 -9.76
N LYS A 177 -0.30 -11.33 -9.27
CA LYS A 177 0.46 -12.01 -8.22
C LYS A 177 -0.31 -12.03 -6.90
N ALA A 178 -1.02 -10.95 -6.56
CA ALA A 178 -1.85 -10.93 -5.37
C ALA A 178 -2.99 -11.95 -5.45
N LEU A 179 -3.64 -12.06 -6.61
CA LEU A 179 -4.67 -13.09 -6.83
C LEU A 179 -4.11 -14.51 -6.72
N LEU A 180 -2.88 -14.73 -7.20
CA LEU A 180 -2.25 -16.05 -7.10
C LEU A 180 -2.01 -16.49 -5.65
N LEU A 181 -1.89 -15.56 -4.71
CA LEU A 181 -1.79 -15.91 -3.28
C LEU A 181 -3.05 -16.65 -2.79
N LEU A 182 -4.18 -16.42 -3.44
CA LEU A 182 -5.44 -17.11 -3.16
C LEU A 182 -5.63 -18.38 -4.00
N GLY A 183 -4.68 -18.69 -4.88
CA GLY A 183 -4.83 -19.78 -5.85
C GLY A 183 -5.71 -19.42 -7.03
N ILE A 184 -5.99 -18.13 -7.26
CA ILE A 184 -6.85 -17.66 -8.35
C ILE A 184 -5.97 -17.21 -9.52
N ASP A 185 -6.22 -17.77 -10.71
CA ASP A 185 -5.61 -17.31 -11.95
C ASP A 185 -6.58 -16.34 -12.64
N VAL A 186 -6.10 -15.13 -12.96
CA VAL A 186 -6.90 -14.07 -13.61
C VAL A 186 -7.51 -14.56 -14.92
N ARG A 187 -6.80 -15.42 -15.65
CA ARG A 187 -7.30 -15.98 -16.90
C ARG A 187 -8.56 -16.83 -16.70
N MET A 188 -8.67 -17.48 -15.54
CA MET A 188 -9.87 -18.26 -15.19
C MET A 188 -11.05 -17.34 -14.81
N LEU A 189 -10.80 -16.21 -14.17
CA LEU A 189 -11.85 -15.24 -13.85
C LEU A 189 -12.49 -14.65 -15.11
N SER A 190 -11.69 -14.34 -16.13
CA SER A 190 -12.21 -13.78 -17.37
C SER A 190 -12.98 -14.81 -18.21
N GLN A 191 -12.66 -16.09 -18.10
CA GLN A 191 -13.40 -17.17 -18.76
C GLN A 191 -14.76 -17.38 -18.11
N ASP A 192 -14.83 -17.34 -16.80
CA ASP A 192 -16.10 -17.48 -16.08
C ASP A 192 -17.05 -16.30 -16.37
N ALA A 193 -16.51 -15.10 -16.49
CA ALA A 193 -17.29 -13.93 -16.86
C ALA A 193 -17.82 -13.98 -18.29
N GLY A 194 -17.20 -14.77 -19.17
CA GLY A 194 -17.61 -14.95 -20.56
C GLY A 194 -18.66 -16.04 -20.79
N HIS A 195 -19.06 -16.77 -19.76
CA HIS A 195 -20.00 -17.90 -19.84
C HIS A 195 -21.30 -17.69 -19.08
N ALA A 196 -21.69 -16.45 -18.92
CA ALA A 196 -22.97 -16.14 -18.30
C ALA A 196 -24.14 -16.45 -19.27
#